data_01badbcea48839ccb17129f4820826e4
#
_entry.id   01badbcea48839ccb17129f4820826e4
#
_cell.length_a   1.000
_cell.length_b   1.000
_cell.length_c   1.000
_cell.angle_alpha   90.00
_cell.angle_beta   90.00
_cell.angle_gamma   90.00
#
_symmetry.space_group_name_H-M   'P 1'
#
loop_
_entity.id
_entity.type
_entity.pdbx_description
1 polymer ?
#
loop_
_entity_poly.entity_id
_entity_poly.type
_entity_poly.pdbx_seq_one_letter_code
_entity_poly.pdbx_strand_id
1 'polypeptide(L)'
;RDLKKDKINFNFDVEFQIESYLRYQGEKFVTSFDANTYLLMTKALDYFDPFNDSDFIERMNKSKSRFLVVSFTSDWRFPPKRSEEIVKTLIEFNKDVSYACIKSDGGHDAFLMKNDNYFEIMRTYIEANING
;
A
#
# COMPACT_ATOMS: atom_id res chain seq x y z
N ARG A 1 -18.19 18.03 13.16
CA ARG A 1 -17.07 18.82 13.69
C ARG A 1 -17.34 19.08 15.16
N ASP A 2 -16.73 18.26 16.02
CA ASP A 2 -17.02 18.28 17.45
C ASP A 2 -16.07 19.25 18.16
N LEU A 3 -16.65 20.10 19.02
CA LEU A 3 -15.90 21.04 19.86
C LEU A 3 -15.31 20.31 21.07
N LYS A 4 -14.14 20.74 21.50
CA LYS A 4 -13.50 20.26 22.74
C LYS A 4 -14.06 20.95 23.98
N LYS A 5 -14.66 22.12 23.81
CA LYS A 5 -15.30 22.96 24.84
C LYS A 5 -16.69 23.38 24.34
N ASP A 6 -17.61 23.66 25.25
CA ASP A 6 -19.00 24.01 24.95
C ASP A 6 -19.18 25.32 24.17
N LYS A 7 -18.13 26.13 24.03
CA LYS A 7 -18.17 27.42 23.32
C LYS A 7 -16.92 27.58 22.45
N ILE A 8 -17.12 28.11 21.24
CA ILE A 8 -16.04 28.59 20.37
C ILE A 8 -15.38 29.81 21.01
N ASN A 9 -14.10 29.77 21.17
CA ASN A 9 -13.31 30.84 21.79
C ASN A 9 -12.19 31.23 20.84
N PHE A 10 -12.41 32.02 19.84
CA PHE A 10 -11.52 32.42 18.73
C PHE A 10 -10.06 32.70 19.11
N ASN A 11 -9.46 31.79 19.90
CA ASN A 11 -8.07 31.81 20.30
C ASN A 11 -7.25 30.88 19.39
N PHE A 12 -5.94 31.07 19.36
CA PHE A 12 -4.99 30.15 18.66
C PHE A 12 -4.82 28.80 19.36
N ASP A 13 -5.71 28.44 20.28
CA ASP A 13 -5.71 27.18 21.00
C ASP A 13 -6.56 26.12 20.29
N VAL A 14 -6.36 24.85 20.68
CA VAL A 14 -7.10 23.73 20.11
C VAL A 14 -8.56 23.74 20.54
N GLU A 15 -9.45 24.04 19.63
CA GLU A 15 -10.90 24.13 19.90
C GLU A 15 -11.67 22.87 19.50
N PHE A 16 -11.20 22.16 18.46
CA PHE A 16 -11.87 20.99 17.91
C PHE A 16 -11.12 19.69 18.22
N GLN A 17 -11.86 18.61 18.37
CA GLN A 17 -11.28 17.29 18.60
C GLN A 17 -10.33 16.87 17.47
N ILE A 18 -10.67 17.19 16.22
CA ILE A 18 -9.83 16.91 15.06
C ILE A 18 -8.47 17.63 15.14
N GLU A 19 -8.42 18.85 15.63
CA GLU A 19 -7.18 19.60 15.81
C GLU A 19 -6.28 18.93 16.86
N SER A 20 -6.87 18.49 17.97
CA SER A 20 -6.18 17.73 19.00
C SER A 20 -5.60 16.43 18.45
N TYR A 21 -6.38 15.72 17.65
CA TYR A 21 -5.94 14.50 16.99
C TYR A 21 -4.78 14.75 16.01
N LEU A 22 -4.89 15.78 15.17
CA LEU A 22 -3.84 16.12 14.20
C LEU A 22 -2.54 16.56 14.89
N ARG A 23 -2.62 17.34 15.98
CA ARG A 23 -1.44 17.70 16.77
C ARG A 23 -0.78 16.47 17.38
N TYR A 24 -1.57 15.59 18.00
CA TYR A 24 -1.07 14.33 18.55
C TYR A 24 -0.38 13.47 17.49
N GLN A 25 -0.97 13.34 16.30
CA GLN A 25 -0.35 12.58 15.21
C GLN A 25 0.94 13.23 14.72
N GLY A 26 0.97 14.56 14.63
CA GLY A 26 2.17 15.31 14.27
C GLY A 26 3.32 15.11 15.27
N GLU A 27 3.03 15.24 16.56
CA GLU A 27 4.00 15.01 17.65
C GLU A 27 4.52 13.57 17.63
N LYS A 28 3.63 12.59 17.50
CA LYS A 28 3.99 11.18 17.37
C LYS A 28 4.88 10.92 16.17
N PHE A 29 4.58 11.54 15.04
CA PHE A 29 5.38 11.40 13.82
C PHE A 29 6.79 11.96 14.01
N VAL A 30 6.93 13.17 14.55
CA VAL A 30 8.22 13.82 14.81
C VAL A 30 9.09 13.02 15.77
N THR A 31 8.50 12.34 16.74
CA THR A 31 9.26 11.48 17.68
C THR A 31 9.69 10.15 17.05
N SER A 32 9.00 9.70 16.01
CA SER A 32 9.24 8.41 15.34
C SER A 32 10.10 8.51 14.10
N PHE A 33 10.10 9.68 13.44
CA PHE A 33 10.78 9.89 12.16
C PHE A 33 11.65 11.14 12.20
N ASP A 34 12.91 10.97 11.81
CA ASP A 34 13.79 12.09 11.52
C ASP A 34 13.44 12.72 10.16
N ALA A 35 13.44 14.04 10.08
CA ALA A 35 13.06 14.78 8.88
C ALA A 35 13.97 14.46 7.68
N ASN A 36 15.27 14.30 7.90
CA ASN A 36 16.22 13.96 6.85
C ASN A 36 15.97 12.53 6.32
N THR A 37 15.67 11.59 7.22
CA THR A 37 15.29 10.23 6.83
C THR A 37 14.02 10.25 5.99
N TYR A 38 13.01 11.04 6.38
CA TYR A 38 11.79 11.19 5.60
C TYR A 38 12.07 11.71 4.19
N LEU A 39 12.86 12.77 4.07
CA LEU A 39 13.27 13.35 2.77
C LEU A 39 14.06 12.35 1.92
N LEU A 40 14.97 11.59 2.53
CA LEU A 40 15.75 10.57 1.83
C LEU A 40 14.87 9.46 1.28
N MET A 41 13.93 8.96 2.10
CA MET A 41 12.99 7.91 1.68
C MET A 41 12.05 8.41 0.58
N THR A 42 11.56 9.65 0.68
CA THR A 42 10.75 10.27 -0.38
C THR A 42 11.51 10.33 -1.70
N LYS A 43 12.77 10.80 -1.68
CA LYS A 43 13.62 10.81 -2.86
C LYS A 43 13.87 9.41 -3.42
N ALA A 44 14.13 8.42 -2.56
CA ALA A 44 14.35 7.06 -2.99
C ALA A 44 13.13 6.49 -3.73
N LEU A 45 11.92 6.80 -3.26
CA LEU A 45 10.67 6.43 -3.92
C LEU A 45 10.45 7.18 -5.25
N ASP A 46 10.75 8.49 -5.28
CA ASP A 46 10.57 9.32 -6.48
C ASP A 46 11.51 8.89 -7.62
N TYR A 47 12.71 8.42 -7.29
CA TYR A 47 13.70 7.95 -8.28
C TYR A 47 13.58 6.46 -8.58
N PHE A 48 12.74 5.72 -7.86
CA PHE A 48 12.55 4.30 -8.12
C PHE A 48 11.70 4.08 -9.38
N ASP A 49 12.36 3.78 -10.47
CA ASP A 49 11.70 3.39 -11.72
C ASP A 49 12.35 2.12 -12.28
N PRO A 50 11.88 0.95 -11.86
CA PRO A 50 12.44 -0.32 -12.30
C PRO A 50 12.26 -0.61 -13.79
N PHE A 51 11.27 0.05 -14.45
CA PHE A 51 11.00 -0.18 -15.87
C PHE A 51 11.99 0.54 -16.79
N ASN A 52 12.67 1.58 -16.31
CA ASN A 52 13.76 2.26 -17.01
C ASN A 52 15.15 1.68 -16.71
N ASP A 53 15.25 0.66 -15.86
CA ASP A 53 16.49 -0.03 -15.55
C ASP A 53 16.73 -1.16 -16.56
N SER A 54 17.79 -1.06 -17.38
CA SER A 54 18.17 -2.10 -18.34
C SER A 54 18.41 -3.46 -17.68
N ASP A 55 18.93 -3.46 -16.46
CA ASP A 55 19.19 -4.67 -15.68
C ASP A 55 17.89 -5.33 -15.20
N PHE A 56 16.82 -4.54 -15.00
CA PHE A 56 15.52 -5.07 -14.61
C PHE A 56 14.98 -6.06 -15.63
N ILE A 57 15.03 -5.71 -16.91
CA ILE A 57 14.55 -6.57 -18.01
C ILE A 57 15.32 -7.90 -18.02
N GLU A 58 16.66 -7.84 -17.89
CA GLU A 58 17.49 -9.03 -17.88
C GLU A 58 17.18 -9.91 -16.65
N ARG A 59 17.06 -9.30 -15.46
CA ARG A 59 16.71 -10.00 -14.22
C ARG A 59 15.32 -10.62 -14.27
N MET A 60 14.34 -9.91 -14.83
CA MET A 60 12.99 -10.45 -15.03
C MET A 60 13.00 -11.65 -15.96
N ASN A 61 13.73 -11.60 -17.07
CA ASN A 61 13.84 -12.73 -17.99
C ASN A 61 14.45 -13.96 -17.32
N LYS A 62 15.44 -13.78 -16.46
CA LYS A 62 16.11 -14.88 -15.71
C LYS A 62 15.26 -15.39 -14.53
N SER A 63 14.34 -14.62 -14.01
CA SER A 63 13.51 -15.01 -12.87
C SER A 63 12.63 -16.21 -13.21
N LYS A 64 12.62 -17.20 -12.32
CA LYS A 64 11.71 -18.37 -12.35
C LYS A 64 10.59 -18.25 -11.31
N SER A 65 10.43 -17.09 -10.72
CA SER A 65 9.40 -16.84 -9.70
C SER A 65 8.00 -16.92 -10.30
N ARG A 66 7.09 -17.46 -9.51
CA ARG A 66 5.65 -17.38 -9.72
C ARG A 66 5.11 -16.20 -8.92
N PHE A 67 4.11 -15.52 -9.44
CA PHE A 67 3.59 -14.29 -8.85
C PHE A 67 2.11 -14.43 -8.52
N LEU A 68 1.75 -14.02 -7.31
CA LEU A 68 0.37 -13.73 -6.95
C LEU A 68 0.24 -12.22 -6.70
N VAL A 69 -0.53 -11.54 -7.54
CA VAL A 69 -0.86 -10.12 -7.36
C VAL A 69 -2.27 -10.03 -6.80
N VAL A 70 -2.41 -9.34 -5.68
CA VAL A 70 -3.72 -9.13 -5.04
C VAL A 70 -3.98 -7.64 -4.92
N SER A 71 -5.16 -7.20 -5.25
CA SER A 71 -5.64 -5.84 -5.06
C SER A 71 -6.97 -5.81 -4.32
N PHE A 72 -7.32 -4.66 -3.74
CA PHE A 72 -8.57 -4.44 -3.03
C PHE A 72 -9.33 -3.29 -3.68
N THR A 73 -10.64 -3.46 -3.86
CA THR A 73 -11.47 -2.50 -4.61
C THR A 73 -11.49 -1.09 -4.00
N SER A 74 -11.29 -0.97 -2.70
CA SER A 74 -11.32 0.30 -1.98
C SER A 74 -9.94 0.93 -1.75
N ASP A 75 -8.85 0.27 -2.19
CA ASP A 75 -7.51 0.82 -2.05
C ASP A 75 -7.33 2.01 -3.02
N TRP A 76 -7.35 3.21 -2.45
CA TRP A 76 -7.19 4.46 -3.22
C TRP A 76 -5.71 4.81 -3.42
N ARG A 77 -4.80 4.27 -2.61
CA ARG A 77 -3.35 4.51 -2.72
C ARG A 77 -2.72 3.64 -3.80
N PHE A 78 -3.10 2.35 -3.82
CA PHE A 78 -2.70 1.39 -4.84
C PHE A 78 -3.95 0.77 -5.49
N PRO A 79 -4.66 1.54 -6.33
CA PRO A 79 -5.92 1.09 -6.91
C PRO A 79 -5.71 -0.14 -7.81
N PRO A 80 -6.74 -0.99 -7.99
CA PRO A 80 -6.66 -2.22 -8.78
C PRO A 80 -6.02 -2.04 -10.15
N LYS A 81 -6.26 -0.90 -10.80
CA LYS A 81 -5.65 -0.57 -12.09
C LYS A 81 -4.12 -0.65 -12.09
N ARG A 82 -3.47 -0.24 -10.98
CA ARG A 82 -2.00 -0.34 -10.87
C ARG A 82 -1.53 -1.77 -10.74
N SER A 83 -2.29 -2.61 -10.04
CA SER A 83 -2.03 -4.04 -9.97
C SER A 83 -2.21 -4.73 -11.33
N GLU A 84 -3.22 -4.33 -12.10
CA GLU A 84 -3.44 -4.81 -13.48
C GLU A 84 -2.28 -4.44 -14.41
N GLU A 85 -1.70 -3.25 -14.28
CA GLU A 85 -0.50 -2.82 -15.02
C GLU A 85 0.69 -3.75 -14.71
N ILE A 86 0.89 -4.09 -13.42
CA ILE A 86 1.93 -5.05 -13.00
C ILE A 86 1.66 -6.43 -13.62
N VAL A 87 0.43 -6.93 -13.53
CA VAL A 87 0.05 -8.24 -14.09
C VAL A 87 0.30 -8.27 -15.59
N LYS A 88 -0.09 -7.23 -16.30
CA LYS A 88 0.14 -7.11 -17.74
C LYS A 88 1.64 -7.19 -18.08
N THR A 89 2.47 -6.45 -17.36
CA THR A 89 3.91 -6.49 -17.53
C THR A 89 4.48 -7.90 -17.26
N LEU A 90 4.04 -8.57 -16.19
CA LEU A 90 4.47 -9.93 -15.89
C LEU A 90 4.09 -10.92 -17.01
N ILE A 91 2.90 -10.77 -17.61
CA ILE A 91 2.47 -11.57 -18.76
C ILE A 91 3.35 -11.29 -19.96
N GLU A 92 3.70 -10.04 -20.25
CA GLU A 92 4.61 -9.66 -21.35
C GLU A 92 6.00 -10.29 -21.20
N PHE A 93 6.45 -10.50 -19.98
CA PHE A 93 7.67 -11.24 -19.65
C PHE A 93 7.49 -12.78 -19.58
N ASN A 94 6.33 -13.31 -19.99
CA ASN A 94 5.99 -14.73 -19.92
C ASN A 94 6.15 -15.32 -18.50
N LYS A 95 5.78 -14.56 -17.46
CA LYS A 95 5.81 -15.04 -16.10
C LYS A 95 4.51 -15.75 -15.72
N ASP A 96 4.65 -16.76 -14.85
CA ASP A 96 3.51 -17.41 -14.21
C ASP A 96 2.93 -16.43 -13.20
N VAL A 97 1.77 -15.83 -13.50
CA VAL A 97 1.10 -14.83 -12.69
C VAL A 97 -0.37 -15.14 -12.49
N SER A 98 -0.79 -15.09 -11.24
CA SER A 98 -2.19 -15.14 -10.82
C SER A 98 -2.61 -13.77 -10.30
N TYR A 99 -3.83 -13.35 -10.61
CA TYR A 99 -4.37 -12.07 -10.15
C TYR A 99 -5.72 -12.24 -9.48
N ALA A 100 -5.89 -11.55 -8.34
CA ALA A 100 -7.18 -11.46 -7.66
C ALA A 100 -7.48 -10.02 -7.24
N CYS A 101 -8.68 -9.55 -7.59
CA CYS A 101 -9.22 -8.28 -7.10
C CYS A 101 -10.30 -8.57 -6.06
N ILE A 102 -10.06 -8.19 -4.82
CA ILE A 102 -10.92 -8.53 -3.68
C ILE A 102 -11.80 -7.34 -3.33
N LYS A 103 -13.11 -7.60 -3.21
CA LYS A 103 -14.05 -6.58 -2.76
C LYS A 103 -13.82 -6.30 -1.28
N SER A 104 -13.56 -5.03 -0.94
CA SER A 104 -13.33 -4.57 0.42
C SER A 104 -13.66 -3.09 0.56
N ASP A 105 -14.05 -2.69 1.75
CA ASP A 105 -14.28 -1.29 2.15
C ASP A 105 -13.17 -0.76 3.07
N GLY A 106 -12.14 -1.58 3.33
CA GLY A 106 -11.05 -1.29 4.27
C GLY A 106 -10.00 -0.27 3.78
N GLY A 107 -10.16 0.29 2.57
CA GLY A 107 -9.20 1.22 2.01
C GLY A 107 -7.83 0.58 1.79
N HIS A 108 -6.77 1.36 2.00
CA HIS A 108 -5.39 0.88 1.86
C HIS A 108 -5.03 -0.22 2.87
N ASP A 109 -5.63 -0.19 4.06
CA ASP A 109 -5.33 -1.16 5.12
C ASP A 109 -6.13 -2.47 5.00
N ALA A 110 -6.88 -2.66 3.91
CA ALA A 110 -7.71 -3.84 3.68
C ALA A 110 -6.94 -5.17 3.81
N PHE A 111 -5.66 -5.19 3.44
CA PHE A 111 -4.80 -6.38 3.55
C PHE A 111 -4.46 -6.77 5.00
N LEU A 112 -4.64 -5.85 5.96
CA LEU A 112 -4.45 -6.09 7.39
C LEU A 112 -5.75 -6.54 8.08
N MET A 113 -6.89 -6.39 7.40
CA MET A 113 -8.19 -6.70 7.95
C MET A 113 -8.56 -8.15 7.69
N LYS A 114 -9.42 -8.71 8.55
CA LYS A 114 -9.97 -10.03 8.33
C LYS A 114 -10.85 -10.04 7.08
N ASN A 115 -10.44 -10.82 6.07
CA ASN A 115 -11.19 -11.07 4.85
C ASN A 115 -10.99 -12.53 4.45
N ASP A 116 -12.03 -13.33 4.60
CA ASP A 116 -11.94 -14.78 4.41
C ASP A 116 -11.57 -15.15 2.96
N ASN A 117 -12.08 -14.41 1.96
CA ASN A 117 -11.73 -14.62 0.55
C ASN A 117 -10.24 -14.35 0.29
N TYR A 118 -9.69 -13.30 0.90
CA TYR A 118 -8.27 -12.97 0.80
C TYR A 118 -7.39 -14.11 1.35
N PHE A 119 -7.72 -14.58 2.55
CA PHE A 119 -6.96 -15.66 3.19
C PHE A 119 -7.09 -16.99 2.45
N GLU A 120 -8.27 -17.27 1.89
CA GLU A 120 -8.49 -18.48 1.08
C GLU A 120 -7.66 -18.47 -0.21
N ILE A 121 -7.65 -17.34 -0.93
CA ILE A 121 -6.83 -17.17 -2.13
C ILE A 121 -5.34 -17.33 -1.81
N MET A 122 -4.86 -16.68 -0.74
CA MET A 122 -3.46 -16.79 -0.31
C MET A 122 -3.09 -18.23 0.02
N ARG A 123 -3.92 -18.91 0.80
CA ARG A 123 -3.72 -20.31 1.18
C ARG A 123 -3.67 -21.21 -0.03
N THR A 124 -4.68 -21.15 -0.89
CA THR A 124 -4.78 -21.97 -2.09
C THR A 124 -3.59 -21.80 -3.01
N TYR A 125 -3.17 -20.54 -3.21
CA TYR A 125 -2.00 -20.28 -4.04
C TYR A 125 -0.72 -20.84 -3.44
N ILE A 126 -0.52 -20.68 -2.13
CA ILE A 126 0.67 -21.20 -1.42
C ILE A 126 0.68 -22.73 -1.48
N GLU A 127 -0.44 -23.38 -1.15
CA GLU A 127 -0.55 -24.84 -1.16
C GLU A 127 -0.31 -25.44 -2.54
N ALA A 128 -0.82 -24.82 -3.60
CA ALA A 128 -0.60 -25.24 -4.98
C ALA A 128 0.87 -25.11 -5.42
N ASN A 129 1.64 -24.20 -4.83
CA ASN A 129 3.02 -23.92 -5.22
C ASN A 129 4.08 -24.57 -4.32
N ILE A 130 3.71 -25.05 -3.13
CA ILE A 130 4.61 -25.82 -2.25
C ILE A 130 4.62 -27.30 -2.64
N ASN A 131 3.48 -27.81 -3.13
CA ASN A 131 3.29 -29.24 -3.43
C ASN A 131 3.54 -29.58 -4.91
N GLY A 132 3.97 -28.64 -5.73
CA GLY A 132 4.36 -28.83 -7.13
C GLY A 132 5.81 -28.46 -7.35
#